data_ef14975d3e2ab3d4bee4a646f92b29b3
#
_entry.id   ef14975d3e2ab3d4bee4a646f92b29b3
#
_cell.length_a   1.000
_cell.length_b   1.000
_cell.length_c   1.000
_cell.angle_alpha   90.00
_cell.angle_beta   90.00
_cell.angle_gamma   90.00
#
_symmetry.space_group_name_H-M   'P 1'
#
loop_
_entity.id
_entity.type
_entity.pdbx_description
1 polymer ?
#
loop_
_entity_poly.entity_id
_entity_poly.type
_entity_poly.pdbx_seq_one_letter_code
_entity_poly.pdbx_strand_id
1 'polypeptide(L)'
;MAQFPSLRPSAVLGRDRWGTAAIAEMAIALVLCWVLGVFRPFQMPQGGSVSLEMLPIFFIAARRGVVPATVVGFLYGMMQIFVPLTPPFIYHPVQAALDYPLAFAAVGLAGIVPVVGWRSLAAAVALGSGARLVCHFLSGLIFFASYAPQWEWPWLYALTYNLLFLLPEAVITAVCLWPLLKAYDAARPGTGRRARASRGAA
;
A
#
# COMPACT_ATOMS: atom_id res chain seq x y z
N MET A 1 10.20 23.99 -0.07
CA MET A 1 9.59 22.63 0.14
C MET A 1 8.29 22.57 -0.64
N ALA A 2 8.15 21.65 -1.60
CA ALA A 2 6.90 21.50 -2.34
C ALA A 2 5.85 20.88 -1.42
N GLN A 3 4.83 21.66 -1.09
CA GLN A 3 3.65 21.20 -0.37
C GLN A 3 2.59 20.76 -1.39
N PHE A 4 1.82 19.73 -1.08
CA PHE A 4 0.66 19.29 -1.87
C PHE A 4 -0.63 19.88 -1.29
N PRO A 5 -1.04 21.08 -1.69
CA PRO A 5 -2.25 21.71 -1.12
C PRO A 5 -3.54 20.96 -1.49
N SER A 6 -3.52 20.17 -2.55
CA SER A 6 -4.69 19.43 -3.06
C SER A 6 -4.86 18.03 -2.47
N LEU A 7 -3.80 17.48 -1.84
CA LEU A 7 -3.82 16.14 -1.21
C LEU A 7 -4.19 16.20 0.28
N ARG A 8 -4.67 17.36 0.78
CA ARG A 8 -5.32 17.34 2.10
C ARG A 8 -6.50 16.40 2.02
N PRO A 9 -6.57 15.36 2.87
CA PRO A 9 -7.79 14.58 2.97
C PRO A 9 -8.92 15.57 3.23
N SER A 10 -9.78 15.79 2.23
CA SER A 10 -11.03 16.47 2.47
C SER A 10 -11.76 15.65 3.50
N ALA A 11 -11.69 16.15 4.73
CA ALA A 11 -12.23 15.56 5.95
C ALA A 11 -12.32 14.02 5.95
N VAL A 12 -11.67 13.40 6.88
CA VAL A 12 -11.70 11.94 7.17
C VAL A 12 -13.13 11.33 7.17
N LEU A 13 -14.17 12.14 6.99
CA LEU A 13 -15.60 11.79 7.11
C LEU A 13 -16.51 12.32 5.97
N GLY A 14 -15.99 12.82 4.83
CA GLY A 14 -16.82 13.41 3.77
C GLY A 14 -17.59 12.43 2.88
N ARG A 15 -18.78 12.85 2.43
CA ARG A 15 -19.72 12.18 1.53
C ARG A 15 -19.10 11.72 0.19
N ASP A 16 -17.98 12.32 -0.24
CA ASP A 16 -17.34 12.09 -1.54
C ASP A 16 -16.51 10.78 -1.63
N ARG A 17 -16.43 10.00 -0.55
CA ARG A 17 -15.67 8.75 -0.55
C ARG A 17 -16.26 7.69 -1.47
N TRP A 18 -17.56 7.70 -1.67
CA TRP A 18 -18.33 6.68 -2.39
C TRP A 18 -19.02 7.23 -3.63
N GLY A 19 -18.66 8.44 -4.08
CA GLY A 19 -19.13 8.95 -5.38
C GLY A 19 -18.59 8.11 -6.54
N THR A 20 -19.25 8.17 -7.69
CA THR A 20 -18.90 7.39 -8.90
C THR A 20 -17.42 7.51 -9.27
N ALA A 21 -16.85 8.71 -9.16
CA ALA A 21 -15.43 8.94 -9.43
C ALA A 21 -14.50 8.20 -8.41
N ALA A 22 -14.90 8.12 -7.14
CA ALA A 22 -14.14 7.40 -6.13
C ALA A 22 -14.17 5.89 -6.39
N ILE A 23 -15.34 5.34 -6.72
CA ILE A 23 -15.50 3.93 -7.06
C ILE A 23 -14.70 3.58 -8.32
N ALA A 24 -14.72 4.43 -9.34
CA ALA A 24 -13.93 4.23 -10.55
C ALA A 24 -12.41 4.24 -10.26
N GLU A 25 -11.92 5.17 -9.44
CA GLU A 25 -10.52 5.21 -9.02
C GLU A 25 -10.13 3.95 -8.22
N MET A 26 -10.99 3.49 -7.33
CA MET A 26 -10.74 2.26 -6.56
C MET A 26 -10.70 1.02 -7.46
N ALA A 27 -11.60 0.93 -8.44
CA ALA A 27 -11.63 -0.16 -9.41
C ALA A 27 -10.35 -0.16 -10.27
N ILE A 28 -9.93 1.00 -10.77
CA ILE A 28 -8.67 1.14 -11.51
C ILE A 28 -7.47 0.76 -10.63
N ALA A 29 -7.45 1.22 -9.39
CA ALA A 29 -6.38 0.88 -8.44
C ALA A 29 -6.31 -0.64 -8.20
N LEU A 30 -7.44 -1.32 -8.05
CA LEU A 30 -7.51 -2.77 -7.89
C LEU A 30 -6.90 -3.52 -9.08
N VAL A 31 -7.27 -3.11 -10.31
CA VAL A 31 -6.69 -3.67 -11.54
C VAL A 31 -5.18 -3.40 -11.61
N LEU A 32 -4.75 -2.19 -11.26
CA LEU A 32 -3.32 -1.83 -11.24
C LEU A 32 -2.54 -2.63 -10.20
N CYS A 33 -3.10 -2.92 -9.02
CA CYS A 33 -2.46 -3.81 -8.04
C CYS A 33 -2.19 -5.18 -8.68
N TRP A 34 -3.16 -5.75 -9.37
CA TRP A 34 -3.03 -7.04 -10.02
C TRP A 34 -2.00 -7.00 -11.16
N VAL A 35 -2.05 -6.00 -12.04
CA VAL A 35 -1.11 -5.85 -13.16
C VAL A 35 0.33 -5.65 -12.67
N LEU A 36 0.54 -4.78 -11.67
CA LEU A 36 1.87 -4.53 -11.09
C LEU A 36 2.39 -5.73 -10.28
N GLY A 37 1.50 -6.56 -9.76
CA GLY A 37 1.82 -7.83 -9.11
C GLY A 37 2.31 -8.92 -10.08
N VAL A 38 2.17 -8.74 -11.42
CA VAL A 38 2.76 -9.67 -12.41
C VAL A 38 4.28 -9.61 -12.39
N PHE A 39 4.83 -8.40 -12.24
CA PHE A 39 6.28 -8.21 -12.24
C PHE A 39 6.84 -8.35 -10.82
N ARG A 40 7.46 -9.49 -10.55
CA ARG A 40 8.05 -9.88 -9.26
C ARG A 40 9.51 -10.25 -9.45
N PRO A 41 10.43 -9.27 -9.50
CA PRO A 41 11.86 -9.52 -9.72
C PRO A 41 12.50 -10.37 -8.61
N PHE A 42 11.92 -10.39 -7.44
CA PHE A 42 12.37 -11.22 -6.32
C PHE A 42 11.18 -11.88 -5.64
N GLN A 43 11.27 -13.21 -5.42
CA GLN A 43 10.24 -14.01 -4.79
C GLN A 43 10.86 -14.91 -3.71
N MET A 44 10.23 -14.95 -2.55
CA MET A 44 10.66 -15.77 -1.41
C MET A 44 10.09 -17.20 -1.51
N PRO A 45 10.80 -18.20 -0.95
CA PRO A 45 10.39 -19.62 -1.08
C PRO A 45 9.04 -19.96 -0.46
N GLN A 46 8.69 -19.38 0.70
CA GLN A 46 7.43 -19.63 1.40
C GLN A 46 6.40 -18.51 1.15
N GLY A 47 6.47 -17.85 0.01
CA GLY A 47 5.63 -16.68 -0.29
C GLY A 47 6.28 -15.36 0.10
N GLY A 48 5.70 -14.28 -0.38
CA GLY A 48 6.28 -12.94 -0.32
C GLY A 48 7.14 -12.62 -1.54
N SER A 49 7.04 -11.42 -2.03
CA SER A 49 7.77 -10.95 -3.22
C SER A 49 8.00 -9.45 -3.15
N VAL A 50 9.03 -8.98 -3.85
CA VAL A 50 9.22 -7.55 -4.08
C VAL A 50 8.50 -7.18 -5.38
N SER A 51 7.52 -6.29 -5.29
CA SER A 51 6.71 -5.85 -6.43
C SER A 51 6.27 -4.39 -6.24
N LEU A 52 5.45 -3.89 -7.15
CA LEU A 52 4.80 -2.58 -7.02
C LEU A 52 3.30 -2.69 -6.71
N GLU A 53 2.84 -3.87 -6.31
CA GLU A 53 1.42 -4.14 -6.08
C GLU A 53 0.79 -3.29 -4.95
N MET A 54 1.58 -2.81 -3.98
CA MET A 54 1.10 -1.90 -2.95
C MET A 54 0.94 -0.44 -3.42
N LEU A 55 1.62 -0.04 -4.49
CA LEU A 55 1.65 1.34 -4.96
C LEU A 55 0.26 1.95 -5.17
N PRO A 56 -0.70 1.27 -5.86
CA PRO A 56 -2.04 1.82 -6.03
C PRO A 56 -2.82 1.95 -4.72
N ILE A 57 -2.61 1.04 -3.75
CA ILE A 57 -3.28 1.13 -2.44
C ILE A 57 -2.79 2.38 -1.69
N PHE A 58 -1.49 2.63 -1.66
CA PHE A 58 -0.93 3.85 -1.07
C PHE A 58 -1.38 5.12 -1.79
N PHE A 59 -1.55 5.06 -3.11
CA PHE A 59 -2.09 6.18 -3.88
C PHE A 59 -3.53 6.50 -3.47
N ILE A 60 -4.39 5.48 -3.33
CA ILE A 60 -5.76 5.65 -2.82
C ILE A 60 -5.75 6.15 -1.37
N ALA A 61 -4.85 5.63 -0.51
CA ALA A 61 -4.70 6.08 0.87
C ALA A 61 -4.37 7.57 0.96
N ALA A 62 -3.42 8.05 0.16
CA ALA A 62 -3.05 9.46 0.11
C ALA A 62 -4.17 10.37 -0.41
N ARG A 63 -5.03 9.86 -1.30
CA ARG A 63 -6.09 10.64 -1.96
C ARG A 63 -7.45 10.56 -1.28
N ARG A 64 -7.86 9.37 -0.90
CA ARG A 64 -9.21 9.05 -0.44
C ARG A 64 -9.27 8.69 1.03
N GLY A 65 -8.10 8.51 1.66
CA GLY A 65 -7.97 8.17 3.08
C GLY A 65 -8.10 6.67 3.36
N VAL A 66 -8.27 6.34 4.64
CA VAL A 66 -8.16 4.98 5.18
C VAL A 66 -9.17 4.02 4.56
N VAL A 67 -10.47 4.35 4.64
CA VAL A 67 -11.54 3.38 4.31
C VAL A 67 -11.50 2.92 2.86
N PRO A 68 -11.41 3.81 1.83
CA PRO A 68 -11.29 3.38 0.45
C PRO A 68 -10.03 2.54 0.18
N ALA A 69 -8.89 2.92 0.78
CA ALA A 69 -7.64 2.17 0.62
C ALA A 69 -7.70 0.79 1.27
N THR A 70 -8.28 0.69 2.46
CA THR A 70 -8.51 -0.61 3.15
C THR A 70 -9.42 -1.53 2.32
N VAL A 71 -10.48 -0.99 1.70
CA VAL A 71 -11.35 -1.77 0.82
C VAL A 71 -10.61 -2.27 -0.41
N VAL A 72 -9.84 -1.41 -1.09
CA VAL A 72 -9.01 -1.82 -2.24
C VAL A 72 -8.02 -2.90 -1.83
N GLY A 73 -7.30 -2.71 -0.71
CA GLY A 73 -6.34 -3.68 -0.19
C GLY A 73 -7.00 -5.01 0.15
N PHE A 74 -8.14 -4.99 0.85
CA PHE A 74 -8.89 -6.20 1.19
C PHE A 74 -9.30 -6.98 -0.07
N LEU A 75 -9.90 -6.29 -1.04
CA LEU A 75 -10.34 -6.92 -2.30
C LEU A 75 -9.15 -7.47 -3.09
N TYR A 76 -8.02 -6.75 -3.11
CA TYR A 76 -6.81 -7.23 -3.76
C TYR A 76 -6.26 -8.49 -3.08
N GLY A 77 -6.21 -8.53 -1.74
CA GLY A 77 -5.81 -9.72 -1.00
C GLY A 77 -6.73 -10.91 -1.26
N MET A 78 -8.05 -10.68 -1.39
CA MET A 78 -8.99 -11.72 -1.82
C MET A 78 -8.70 -12.19 -3.25
N MET A 79 -8.38 -11.27 -4.17
CA MET A 79 -8.00 -11.65 -5.54
C MET A 79 -6.75 -12.52 -5.56
N GLN A 80 -5.79 -12.32 -4.69
CA GLN A 80 -4.59 -13.17 -4.61
C GLN A 80 -4.91 -14.63 -4.20
N ILE A 81 -6.01 -14.85 -3.51
CA ILE A 81 -6.46 -16.20 -3.15
C ILE A 81 -7.26 -16.84 -4.29
N PHE A 82 -8.23 -16.11 -4.88
CA PHE A 82 -9.20 -16.67 -5.81
C PHE A 82 -8.84 -16.53 -7.29
N VAL A 83 -8.04 -15.52 -7.63
CA VAL A 83 -7.55 -15.23 -8.99
C VAL A 83 -6.04 -14.99 -8.95
N PRO A 84 -5.26 -15.97 -8.45
CA PRO A 84 -3.85 -15.75 -8.17
C PRO A 84 -3.02 -15.65 -9.46
N LEU A 85 -2.01 -14.80 -9.45
CA LEU A 85 -0.98 -14.72 -10.49
C LEU A 85 0.04 -15.86 -10.38
N THR A 86 0.25 -16.33 -9.16
CA THR A 86 1.08 -17.50 -8.82
C THR A 86 0.34 -18.31 -7.76
N PRO A 87 0.54 -19.63 -7.68
CA PRO A 87 -0.11 -20.44 -6.66
C PRO A 87 0.09 -19.84 -5.27
N PRO A 88 -1.00 -19.55 -4.54
CA PRO A 88 -0.88 -18.97 -3.21
C PRO A 88 -0.36 -20.02 -2.23
N PHE A 89 0.45 -19.58 -1.26
CA PHE A 89 0.97 -20.44 -0.21
C PHE A 89 -0.05 -20.50 0.93
N ILE A 90 -0.93 -21.49 0.92
CA ILE A 90 -2.04 -21.61 1.88
C ILE A 90 -1.94 -22.95 2.61
N TYR A 91 -1.75 -22.89 3.95
CA TYR A 91 -1.79 -24.06 4.85
C TYR A 91 -3.04 -24.09 5.72
N HIS A 92 -3.56 -22.89 6.06
CA HIS A 92 -4.68 -22.75 6.99
C HIS A 92 -5.51 -21.52 6.65
N PRO A 93 -6.84 -21.53 6.80
CA PRO A 93 -7.69 -20.37 6.49
C PRO A 93 -7.29 -19.09 7.25
N VAL A 94 -6.88 -19.20 8.52
CA VAL A 94 -6.43 -18.05 9.32
C VAL A 94 -5.11 -17.50 8.79
N GLN A 95 -4.16 -18.36 8.39
CA GLN A 95 -2.93 -17.94 7.73
C GLN A 95 -3.24 -17.21 6.41
N ALA A 96 -4.11 -17.77 5.59
CA ALA A 96 -4.51 -17.13 4.34
C ALA A 96 -5.15 -15.75 4.59
N ALA A 97 -6.00 -15.61 5.62
CA ALA A 97 -6.58 -14.33 5.98
C ALA A 97 -5.52 -13.31 6.43
N LEU A 98 -4.54 -13.72 7.22
CA LEU A 98 -3.46 -12.87 7.71
C LEU A 98 -2.51 -12.44 6.57
N ASP A 99 -2.15 -13.35 5.66
CA ASP A 99 -1.14 -13.09 4.64
C ASP A 99 -1.68 -12.38 3.41
N TYR A 100 -2.98 -12.46 3.14
CA TYR A 100 -3.57 -11.87 1.96
C TYR A 100 -4.55 -10.74 2.31
N PRO A 101 -5.84 -10.95 2.61
CA PRO A 101 -6.79 -9.85 2.71
C PRO A 101 -6.51 -8.91 3.88
N LEU A 102 -6.10 -9.40 5.05
CA LEU A 102 -5.81 -8.54 6.20
C LEU A 102 -4.49 -7.77 6.02
N ALA A 103 -3.45 -8.41 5.48
CA ALA A 103 -2.17 -7.76 5.22
C ALA A 103 -2.33 -6.60 4.25
N PHE A 104 -3.02 -6.80 3.12
CA PHE A 104 -3.24 -5.72 2.15
C PHE A 104 -4.25 -4.68 2.64
N ALA A 105 -5.28 -5.07 3.40
CA ALA A 105 -6.20 -4.12 4.03
C ALA A 105 -5.47 -3.19 5.01
N ALA A 106 -4.51 -3.74 5.77
CA ALA A 106 -3.72 -2.98 6.74
C ALA A 106 -2.87 -1.86 6.09
N VAL A 107 -2.47 -2.02 4.81
CA VAL A 107 -1.80 -0.95 4.05
C VAL A 107 -2.65 0.32 4.00
N GLY A 108 -3.98 0.18 4.01
CA GLY A 108 -4.92 1.31 4.02
C GLY A 108 -4.76 2.26 5.22
N LEU A 109 -4.15 1.79 6.33
CA LEU A 109 -3.85 2.63 7.49
C LEU A 109 -2.89 3.78 7.16
N ALA A 110 -2.13 3.70 6.07
CA ALA A 110 -1.36 4.82 5.54
C ALA A 110 -2.19 6.09 5.35
N GLY A 111 -3.48 5.95 5.08
CA GLY A 111 -4.41 7.08 4.92
C GLY A 111 -4.66 7.90 6.20
N ILE A 112 -4.19 7.46 7.38
CA ILE A 112 -4.20 8.23 8.62
C ILE A 112 -3.24 9.43 8.50
N VAL A 113 -2.14 9.27 7.77
CA VAL A 113 -1.10 10.29 7.63
C VAL A 113 -1.39 11.19 6.42
N PRO A 114 -1.71 12.49 6.62
CA PRO A 114 -1.88 13.42 5.51
C PRO A 114 -0.58 13.63 4.75
N VAL A 115 -0.56 13.29 3.45
CA VAL A 115 0.65 13.44 2.62
C VAL A 115 0.76 14.88 2.12
N VAL A 116 1.63 15.66 2.76
CA VAL A 116 1.89 17.08 2.38
C VAL A 116 3.32 17.28 1.87
N GLY A 117 4.20 16.29 1.99
CA GLY A 117 5.60 16.36 1.56
C GLY A 117 6.27 14.99 1.69
N TRP A 118 7.56 14.90 1.34
CA TRP A 118 8.30 13.64 1.35
C TRP A 118 8.31 12.95 2.73
N ARG A 119 8.51 13.73 3.81
CA ARG A 119 8.54 13.17 5.18
C ARG A 119 7.21 12.53 5.58
N SER A 120 6.10 13.18 5.27
CA SER A 120 4.77 12.63 5.55
C SER A 120 4.43 11.46 4.64
N LEU A 121 4.91 11.45 3.38
CA LEU A 121 4.83 10.29 2.50
C LEU A 121 5.58 9.11 3.09
N ALA A 122 6.84 9.31 3.50
CA ALA A 122 7.64 8.24 4.12
C ALA A 122 6.97 7.70 5.39
N ALA A 123 6.40 8.58 6.23
CA ALA A 123 5.65 8.17 7.42
C ALA A 123 4.38 7.38 7.07
N ALA A 124 3.64 7.78 6.02
CA ALA A 124 2.46 7.05 5.53
C ALA A 124 2.84 5.65 5.03
N VAL A 125 3.90 5.55 4.22
CA VAL A 125 4.40 4.27 3.71
C VAL A 125 4.90 3.39 4.85
N ALA A 126 5.66 3.95 5.80
CA ALA A 126 6.15 3.21 6.97
C ALA A 126 4.98 2.66 7.82
N LEU A 127 3.93 3.46 8.04
CA LEU A 127 2.75 3.03 8.79
C LEU A 127 2.01 1.89 8.08
N GLY A 128 1.70 2.04 6.80
CA GLY A 128 0.97 1.03 6.03
C GLY A 128 1.76 -0.26 5.85
N SER A 129 3.06 -0.16 5.50
CA SER A 129 3.94 -1.32 5.36
C SER A 129 4.23 -1.99 6.71
N GLY A 130 4.38 -1.20 7.79
CA GLY A 130 4.52 -1.73 9.15
C GLY A 130 3.29 -2.49 9.62
N ALA A 131 2.09 -1.98 9.33
CA ALA A 131 0.84 -2.68 9.63
C ALA A 131 0.72 -4.00 8.84
N ARG A 132 1.12 -4.02 7.57
CA ARG A 132 1.22 -5.25 6.77
C ARG A 132 2.25 -6.21 7.36
N LEU A 133 3.41 -5.70 7.80
CA LEU A 133 4.44 -6.50 8.46
C LEU A 133 3.91 -7.20 9.71
N VAL A 134 3.08 -6.53 10.51
CA VAL A 134 2.47 -7.15 11.70
C VAL A 134 1.62 -8.37 11.31
N CYS A 135 0.81 -8.27 10.26
CA CYS A 135 0.01 -9.41 9.78
C CYS A 135 0.89 -10.59 9.35
N HIS A 136 1.92 -10.33 8.53
CA HIS A 136 2.86 -11.36 8.08
C HIS A 136 3.71 -11.91 9.22
N PHE A 137 4.12 -11.06 10.17
CA PHE A 137 4.88 -11.50 11.35
C PHE A 137 4.06 -12.48 12.21
N LEU A 138 2.79 -12.16 12.47
CA LEU A 138 1.89 -13.04 13.22
C LEU A 138 1.65 -14.34 12.47
N SER A 139 1.43 -14.28 11.16
CA SER A 139 1.32 -15.47 10.31
C SER A 139 2.60 -16.31 10.38
N GLY A 140 3.75 -15.68 10.19
CA GLY A 140 5.07 -16.32 10.25
C GLY A 140 5.33 -17.01 11.59
N LEU A 141 5.02 -16.34 12.68
CA LEU A 141 5.22 -16.87 14.03
C LEU A 141 4.31 -18.08 14.34
N ILE A 142 3.06 -18.04 13.89
CA ILE A 142 2.06 -19.06 14.21
C ILE A 142 2.18 -20.28 13.27
N PHE A 143 2.36 -20.05 11.98
CA PHE A 143 2.23 -21.10 10.96
C PHE A 143 3.56 -21.53 10.32
N PHE A 144 4.60 -20.69 10.40
CA PHE A 144 5.88 -20.93 9.74
C PHE A 144 7.06 -21.05 10.71
N ALA A 145 6.80 -21.13 12.02
CA ALA A 145 7.84 -21.26 13.04
C ALA A 145 8.76 -22.49 12.83
N SER A 146 8.22 -23.58 12.26
CA SER A 146 8.98 -24.82 11.97
C SER A 146 10.02 -24.67 10.85
N TYR A 147 9.95 -23.58 10.06
CA TYR A 147 10.96 -23.28 9.03
C TYR A 147 12.17 -22.53 9.60
N ALA A 148 12.08 -22.06 10.86
CA ALA A 148 13.21 -21.41 11.50
C ALA A 148 14.37 -22.41 11.67
N PRO A 149 15.61 -22.03 11.28
CA PRO A 149 16.79 -22.86 11.55
C PRO A 149 16.96 -23.12 13.06
N GLN A 150 17.57 -24.25 13.43
CA GLN A 150 17.72 -24.64 14.84
C GLN A 150 18.51 -23.64 15.71
N TRP A 151 19.33 -22.78 15.10
CA TRP A 151 20.11 -21.73 15.75
C TRP A 151 19.40 -20.38 15.84
N GLU A 152 18.20 -20.24 15.27
CA GLU A 152 17.47 -18.96 15.22
C GLU A 152 16.14 -19.06 15.96
N TRP A 153 15.80 -18.00 16.72
CA TRP A 153 14.51 -17.91 17.37
C TRP A 153 13.37 -17.78 16.33
N PRO A 154 12.26 -18.52 16.45
CA PRO A 154 11.15 -18.44 15.48
C PRO A 154 10.61 -17.04 15.23
N TRP A 155 10.55 -16.19 16.27
CA TRP A 155 10.09 -14.82 16.12
C TRP A 155 11.09 -13.96 15.31
N LEU A 156 12.40 -14.20 15.49
CA LEU A 156 13.42 -13.49 14.72
C LEU A 156 13.39 -13.92 13.26
N TYR A 157 13.27 -15.22 13.01
CA TYR A 157 13.07 -15.75 11.66
C TYR A 157 11.83 -15.13 10.99
N ALA A 158 10.67 -15.12 11.66
CA ALA A 158 9.44 -14.53 11.11
C ALA A 158 9.61 -13.04 10.80
N LEU A 159 10.33 -12.29 11.64
CA LEU A 159 10.58 -10.87 11.42
C LEU A 159 11.55 -10.65 10.25
N THR A 160 12.71 -11.30 10.27
CA THR A 160 13.76 -11.13 9.26
C THR A 160 13.28 -11.58 7.88
N TYR A 161 12.60 -12.72 7.80
CA TYR A 161 12.02 -13.23 6.56
C TYR A 161 11.08 -12.21 5.90
N ASN A 162 10.16 -11.66 6.66
CA ASN A 162 9.19 -10.70 6.13
C ASN A 162 9.82 -9.33 5.82
N LEU A 163 10.80 -8.87 6.59
CA LEU A 163 11.54 -7.64 6.30
C LEU A 163 12.34 -7.72 5.00
N LEU A 164 12.86 -8.89 4.62
CA LEU A 164 13.67 -9.06 3.41
C LEU A 164 12.94 -8.67 2.13
N PHE A 165 11.63 -8.86 2.06
CA PHE A 165 10.86 -8.43 0.88
C PHE A 165 10.03 -7.16 1.13
N LEU A 166 9.45 -6.97 2.32
CA LEU A 166 8.61 -5.82 2.60
C LEU A 166 9.39 -4.50 2.66
N LEU A 167 10.61 -4.50 3.19
CA LEU A 167 11.40 -3.28 3.27
C LEU A 167 11.83 -2.76 1.89
N PRO A 168 12.42 -3.57 0.99
CA PRO A 168 12.68 -3.13 -0.39
C PRO A 168 11.40 -2.68 -1.11
N GLU A 169 10.29 -3.42 -0.96
CA GLU A 169 9.02 -3.10 -1.57
C GLU A 169 8.49 -1.74 -1.09
N ALA A 170 8.57 -1.45 0.22
CA ALA A 170 8.17 -0.16 0.78
C ALA A 170 9.03 1.00 0.26
N VAL A 171 10.36 0.80 0.16
CA VAL A 171 11.29 1.82 -0.36
C VAL A 171 10.98 2.12 -1.83
N ILE A 172 10.86 1.10 -2.67
CA ILE A 172 10.55 1.25 -4.09
C ILE A 172 9.18 1.93 -4.26
N THR A 173 8.19 1.50 -3.47
CA THR A 173 6.85 2.12 -3.46
C THR A 173 6.92 3.60 -3.10
N ALA A 174 7.67 4.00 -2.07
CA ALA A 174 7.80 5.40 -1.69
C ALA A 174 8.46 6.24 -2.81
N VAL A 175 9.51 5.70 -3.43
CA VAL A 175 10.23 6.36 -4.54
C VAL A 175 9.31 6.55 -5.75
N CYS A 176 8.52 5.54 -6.12
CA CYS A 176 7.59 5.61 -7.24
C CYS A 176 6.35 6.45 -6.94
N LEU A 177 5.84 6.41 -5.72
CA LEU A 177 4.64 7.13 -5.31
C LEU A 177 4.85 8.65 -5.30
N TRP A 178 6.04 9.12 -4.94
CA TRP A 178 6.36 10.55 -4.87
C TRP A 178 6.15 11.29 -6.19
N PRO A 179 6.79 10.91 -7.31
CA PRO A 179 6.56 11.55 -8.60
C PRO A 179 5.13 11.35 -9.11
N LEU A 180 4.50 10.19 -8.84
CA LEU A 180 3.13 9.92 -9.23
C LEU A 180 2.15 10.91 -8.58
N LEU A 181 2.27 11.15 -7.28
CA LEU A 181 1.46 12.14 -6.58
C LEU A 181 1.70 13.57 -7.07
N LYS A 182 2.95 13.92 -7.40
CA LYS A 182 3.28 15.22 -8.01
C LYS A 182 2.65 15.39 -9.38
N ALA A 183 2.77 14.39 -10.24
CA ALA A 183 2.19 14.42 -11.58
C ALA A 183 0.66 14.53 -11.52
N TYR A 184 0.06 13.76 -10.63
CA TYR A 184 -1.37 13.81 -10.40
C TYR A 184 -1.84 15.20 -9.92
N ASP A 185 -1.13 15.82 -8.97
CA ASP A 185 -1.45 17.16 -8.46
C ASP A 185 -1.31 18.23 -9.54
N ALA A 186 -0.28 18.14 -10.38
CA ALA A 186 -0.06 19.05 -11.50
C ALA A 186 -1.14 18.95 -12.59
N ALA A 187 -1.70 17.76 -12.81
CA ALA A 187 -2.72 17.50 -13.82
C ALA A 187 -4.12 17.98 -13.41
N ARG A 188 -4.34 18.38 -12.15
CA ARG A 188 -5.66 18.83 -11.69
C ARG A 188 -6.03 20.23 -12.22
N PRO A 189 -7.22 20.38 -12.87
CA PRO A 189 -7.70 21.68 -13.29
C PRO A 189 -7.94 22.55 -12.04
N GLY A 190 -7.22 23.65 -11.91
CA GLY A 190 -7.37 24.62 -10.82
C GLY A 190 -6.08 24.97 -10.05
N THR A 191 -5.07 24.09 -10.04
CA THR A 191 -3.78 24.41 -9.41
C THR A 191 -2.94 25.36 -10.25
N GLY A 192 -3.02 25.25 -11.58
CA GLY A 192 -2.30 26.14 -12.52
C GLY A 192 -2.83 27.59 -12.58
N ARG A 193 -4.10 27.81 -12.28
CA ARG A 193 -4.67 29.18 -12.26
C ARG A 193 -4.21 29.99 -11.05
N ARG A 194 -4.06 29.37 -9.87
CA ARG A 194 -3.59 30.07 -8.65
C ARG A 194 -2.10 30.39 -8.73
N ALA A 195 -1.27 29.52 -9.31
CA ALA A 195 0.16 29.78 -9.48
C ALA A 195 0.45 30.88 -10.52
N ARG A 196 -0.40 31.05 -11.56
CA ARG A 196 -0.29 32.17 -12.52
C ARG A 196 -0.80 33.50 -11.94
N ALA A 197 -1.86 33.46 -11.14
CA ALA A 197 -2.40 34.66 -10.50
C ALA A 197 -1.42 35.26 -9.47
N SER A 198 -0.67 34.45 -8.73
CA SER A 198 0.34 34.94 -7.78
C SER A 198 1.63 35.43 -8.46
N ARG A 199 1.94 35.00 -9.68
CA ARG A 199 3.10 35.52 -10.45
C ARG A 199 2.78 36.78 -11.28
N GLY A 200 1.52 37.07 -11.53
CA GLY A 200 1.11 38.27 -12.26
C GLY A 200 0.76 39.46 -11.37
N ALA A 201 0.83 39.28 -10.04
CA ALA A 201 0.56 40.33 -9.03
C ALA A 201 1.84 40.82 -8.31
N ALA A 202 3.02 40.42 -8.76
CA ALA A 202 4.35 40.88 -8.35
C ALA A 202 5.06 41.56 -9.52
#